data_6813b70e5eb4739a29b74c248e9ae567
#
_entry.id   6813b70e5eb4739a29b74c248e9ae567
#
_cell.length_a   1.000
_cell.length_b   1.000
_cell.length_c   1.000
_cell.angle_alpha   90.00
_cell.angle_beta   90.00
_cell.angle_gamma   90.00
#
_symmetry.space_group_name_H-M   'P 1'
#
loop_
_entity.id
_entity.type
_entity.pdbx_description
1 polymer ?
#
loop_
_entity_poly.entity_id
_entity_poly.type
_entity_poly.pdbx_seq_one_letter_code
_entity_poly.pdbx_strand_id
1 'polypeptide(L)'
;RAGAIAYVMRSAGTDSHRNPHTGITRFDEGLKPIPSAALSLPDADQLARLVALGPVKVAIDLDCGWNGEYTSQNVIGEITGRSKPDEVVVIGGHLDSWDQGTGAIDDAAGVGITMAAGHLIGQRRDKPLRTIRVIAFANEERGLFGGKAYAAAHANEVAKHQIVSESDFGAGRIYSFNTNAPASAKPAV
;
A
#
# COMPACT_ATOMS: atom_id res chain seq x y z
N ARG A 1 12.68 -24.13 -7.08
CA ARG A 1 13.46 -25.07 -7.94
C ARG A 1 12.82 -26.47 -8.01
N ALA A 2 11.49 -26.54 -7.80
CA ALA A 2 10.76 -27.80 -7.81
C ALA A 2 10.36 -28.25 -9.23
N GLY A 3 10.84 -27.59 -10.30
CA GLY A 3 10.49 -27.92 -11.69
C GLY A 3 9.11 -27.39 -12.13
N ALA A 4 8.53 -26.46 -11.38
CA ALA A 4 7.28 -25.83 -11.77
C ALA A 4 7.46 -25.02 -13.06
N ILE A 5 6.49 -25.13 -13.96
CA ILE A 5 6.46 -24.40 -15.24
C ILE A 5 5.50 -23.22 -15.21
N ALA A 6 4.63 -23.15 -14.22
CA ALA A 6 3.71 -22.06 -13.94
C ALA A 6 3.35 -22.07 -12.45
N TYR A 7 2.84 -20.94 -11.96
CA TYR A 7 2.34 -20.80 -10.60
C TYR A 7 0.94 -20.20 -10.61
N VAL A 8 0.03 -20.81 -9.90
CA VAL A 8 -1.33 -20.31 -9.74
C VAL A 8 -1.68 -20.36 -8.26
N MET A 9 -2.14 -19.24 -7.72
CA MET A 9 -2.51 -19.14 -6.31
C MET A 9 -4.01 -18.85 -6.13
N ARG A 10 -4.54 -19.26 -5.00
CA ARG A 10 -5.84 -18.78 -4.54
C ARG A 10 -5.69 -17.36 -4.05
N SER A 11 -6.56 -16.44 -4.52
CA SER A 11 -6.60 -15.08 -4.02
C SER A 11 -6.85 -15.03 -2.51
N ALA A 12 -6.32 -14.04 -1.84
CA ALA A 12 -6.69 -13.71 -0.47
C ALA A 12 -8.12 -13.16 -0.42
N GLY A 13 -8.77 -13.34 0.70
CA GLY A 13 -10.12 -12.81 0.91
C GLY A 13 -11.13 -13.90 1.29
N THR A 14 -12.38 -13.50 1.48
CA THR A 14 -13.48 -14.32 1.97
C THR A 14 -14.76 -14.19 1.14
N ASP A 15 -14.73 -13.40 0.07
CA ASP A 15 -15.87 -13.20 -0.81
C ASP A 15 -16.09 -14.41 -1.76
N SER A 16 -17.17 -14.35 -2.52
CA SER A 16 -17.52 -15.34 -3.53
C SER A 16 -17.49 -14.80 -4.95
N HIS A 17 -16.94 -13.63 -5.16
CA HIS A 17 -16.77 -13.06 -6.48
C HIS A 17 -15.74 -13.83 -7.31
N ARG A 18 -15.91 -13.82 -8.62
CA ARG A 18 -14.94 -14.43 -9.55
C ARG A 18 -13.88 -13.46 -10.04
N ASN A 19 -13.61 -12.42 -9.26
CA ASN A 19 -12.52 -11.51 -9.51
C ASN A 19 -11.29 -11.98 -8.73
N PRO A 20 -10.19 -12.33 -9.39
CA PRO A 20 -8.95 -12.64 -8.70
C PRO A 20 -8.33 -11.37 -8.12
N HIS A 21 -7.65 -11.50 -7.01
CA HIS A 21 -6.85 -10.41 -6.46
C HIS A 21 -5.65 -10.15 -7.38
N THR A 22 -5.48 -8.93 -7.83
CA THR A 22 -4.29 -8.51 -8.57
C THR A 22 -3.11 -8.28 -7.63
N GLY A 23 -1.91 -8.21 -8.18
CA GLY A 23 -0.70 -8.05 -7.39
C GLY A 23 0.55 -8.09 -8.26
N ILE A 24 1.71 -8.10 -7.63
CA ILE A 24 3.01 -8.20 -8.29
C ILE A 24 3.67 -9.53 -7.93
N THR A 25 4.15 -10.24 -8.95
CA THR A 25 5.06 -11.37 -8.76
C THR A 25 6.50 -10.88 -8.87
N ARG A 26 7.30 -11.17 -7.86
CA ARG A 26 8.73 -10.89 -7.86
C ARG A 26 9.51 -12.20 -7.90
N PHE A 27 10.57 -12.22 -8.70
CA PHE A 27 11.47 -13.35 -8.81
C PHE A 27 12.85 -12.94 -8.30
N ASP A 28 13.53 -13.86 -7.65
CA ASP A 28 14.91 -13.63 -7.24
C ASP A 28 15.81 -13.44 -8.47
N GLU A 29 16.86 -12.67 -8.31
CA GLU A 29 17.84 -12.41 -9.36
C GLU A 29 18.42 -13.72 -9.91
N GLY A 30 18.54 -13.81 -11.22
CA GLY A 30 19.05 -14.99 -11.91
C GLY A 30 18.03 -16.16 -12.07
N LEU A 31 16.80 -16.00 -11.60
CA LEU A 31 15.74 -16.98 -11.89
C LEU A 31 15.00 -16.58 -13.17
N LYS A 32 14.72 -17.59 -14.00
CA LYS A 32 13.84 -17.39 -15.16
C LYS A 32 12.40 -17.26 -14.67
N PRO A 33 11.71 -16.15 -14.97
CA PRO A 33 10.29 -16.00 -14.65
C PRO A 33 9.44 -17.11 -15.26
N ILE A 34 8.43 -17.55 -14.53
CA ILE A 34 7.40 -18.47 -14.99
C ILE A 34 6.05 -17.75 -14.98
N PRO A 35 5.10 -18.14 -15.86
CA PRO A 35 3.74 -17.60 -15.79
C PRO A 35 3.17 -17.74 -14.38
N SER A 36 2.66 -16.62 -13.84
CA SER A 36 2.15 -16.57 -12.46
C SER A 36 0.85 -15.78 -12.43
N ALA A 37 -0.18 -16.34 -11.82
CA ALA A 37 -1.51 -15.74 -11.78
C ALA A 37 -2.23 -16.09 -10.47
N ALA A 38 -3.23 -15.26 -10.12
CA ALA A 38 -4.18 -15.54 -9.06
C ALA A 38 -5.49 -16.04 -9.67
N LEU A 39 -6.14 -16.97 -8.98
CA LEU A 39 -7.52 -17.38 -9.24
C LEU A 39 -8.44 -16.72 -8.23
N SER A 40 -9.68 -16.47 -8.62
CA SER A 40 -10.73 -16.12 -7.67
C SER A 40 -10.91 -17.23 -6.63
N LEU A 41 -11.52 -16.91 -5.50
CA LEU A 41 -11.76 -17.90 -4.45
C LEU A 41 -12.58 -19.11 -4.95
N PRO A 42 -13.74 -18.91 -5.61
CA PRO A 42 -14.54 -20.02 -6.09
C PRO A 42 -13.81 -20.88 -7.14
N ASP A 43 -13.04 -20.27 -8.03
CA ASP A 43 -12.33 -20.98 -9.09
C ASP A 43 -11.15 -21.79 -8.54
N ALA A 44 -10.43 -21.23 -7.57
CA ALA A 44 -9.37 -21.96 -6.87
C ALA A 44 -9.91 -23.13 -6.07
N ASP A 45 -11.03 -22.96 -5.36
CA ASP A 45 -11.70 -24.02 -4.62
C ASP A 45 -12.25 -25.10 -5.56
N GLN A 46 -12.74 -24.73 -6.75
CA GLN A 46 -13.13 -25.68 -7.78
C GLN A 46 -11.92 -26.47 -8.29
N LEU A 47 -10.82 -25.79 -8.59
CA LEU A 47 -9.59 -26.45 -9.05
C LEU A 47 -9.07 -27.44 -8.00
N ALA A 48 -9.08 -27.05 -6.73
CA ALA A 48 -8.66 -27.93 -5.63
C ALA A 48 -9.52 -29.22 -5.56
N ARG A 49 -10.84 -29.08 -5.71
CA ARG A 49 -11.74 -30.24 -5.76
C ARG A 49 -11.46 -31.17 -6.96
N LEU A 50 -11.19 -30.58 -8.12
CA LEU A 50 -10.86 -31.36 -9.32
C LEU A 50 -9.54 -32.10 -9.17
N VAL A 51 -8.52 -31.46 -8.63
CA VAL A 51 -7.20 -32.08 -8.35
C VAL A 51 -7.33 -33.27 -7.39
N ALA A 52 -8.22 -33.16 -6.39
CA ALA A 52 -8.49 -34.26 -5.46
C ALA A 52 -9.14 -35.49 -6.13
N LEU A 53 -9.79 -35.29 -7.28
CA LEU A 53 -10.41 -36.41 -8.06
C LEU A 53 -9.43 -37.05 -9.03
N GLY A 54 -8.34 -36.39 -9.38
CA GLY A 54 -7.32 -36.92 -10.29
C GLY A 54 -6.51 -35.88 -11.01
N PRO A 55 -5.67 -36.28 -11.96
CA PRO A 55 -4.83 -35.33 -12.71
C PRO A 55 -5.66 -34.30 -13.49
N VAL A 56 -5.29 -33.03 -13.36
CA VAL A 56 -5.93 -31.89 -14.05
C VAL A 56 -4.94 -31.25 -14.99
N LYS A 57 -5.37 -30.92 -16.20
CA LYS A 57 -4.62 -30.07 -17.13
C LYS A 57 -5.19 -28.65 -17.09
N VAL A 58 -4.33 -27.68 -16.98
CA VAL A 58 -4.68 -26.24 -16.98
C VAL A 58 -3.99 -25.59 -18.16
N ALA A 59 -4.72 -24.78 -18.92
CA ALA A 59 -4.16 -23.88 -19.91
C ALA A 59 -4.11 -22.48 -19.28
N ILE A 60 -2.98 -21.80 -19.43
CA ILE A 60 -2.76 -20.45 -18.91
C ILE A 60 -2.36 -19.60 -20.11
N ASP A 61 -3.11 -18.53 -20.35
CA ASP A 61 -2.81 -17.50 -21.33
C ASP A 61 -2.79 -16.16 -20.61
N LEU A 62 -1.63 -15.50 -20.61
CA LEU A 62 -1.38 -14.25 -19.90
C LEU A 62 -0.78 -13.23 -20.86
N ASP A 63 -1.49 -12.12 -21.05
CA ASP A 63 -1.00 -10.94 -21.74
C ASP A 63 -0.86 -9.81 -20.72
N CYS A 64 0.26 -9.77 -20.01
CA CYS A 64 0.54 -8.81 -18.97
C CYS A 64 1.97 -8.26 -19.07
N GLY A 65 2.13 -7.01 -18.67
CA GLY A 65 3.42 -6.32 -18.73
C GLY A 65 3.26 -4.82 -18.54
N TRP A 66 4.34 -4.12 -18.83
CA TRP A 66 4.37 -2.67 -18.80
C TRP A 66 3.95 -2.12 -20.16
N ASN A 67 2.94 -1.27 -20.19
CA ASN A 67 2.41 -0.64 -21.39
C ASN A 67 2.61 0.87 -21.36
N GLY A 68 3.86 1.30 -21.29
CA GLY A 68 4.26 2.70 -21.26
C GLY A 68 4.35 3.29 -19.84
N GLU A 69 4.60 4.58 -19.80
CA GLU A 69 4.76 5.37 -18.57
C GLU A 69 3.76 6.52 -18.56
N TYR A 70 3.32 6.90 -17.36
CA TYR A 70 2.53 8.10 -17.14
C TYR A 70 2.98 8.80 -15.87
N THR A 71 2.64 10.08 -15.74
CA THR A 71 2.96 10.88 -14.57
C THR A 71 1.76 10.99 -13.65
N SER A 72 1.96 10.69 -12.38
CA SER A 72 1.01 10.94 -11.31
C SER A 72 1.58 11.92 -10.30
N GLN A 73 0.82 12.30 -9.28
CA GLN A 73 1.20 13.32 -8.33
C GLN A 73 0.77 12.95 -6.91
N ASN A 74 1.63 13.23 -5.93
CA ASN A 74 1.21 13.28 -4.53
C ASN A 74 0.38 14.54 -4.28
N VAL A 75 -0.59 14.45 -3.39
CA VAL A 75 -1.34 15.60 -2.90
C VAL A 75 -0.90 15.91 -1.47
N ILE A 76 -0.46 17.14 -1.22
CA ILE A 76 0.12 17.54 0.07
C ILE A 76 -0.65 18.73 0.62
N GLY A 77 -1.05 18.64 1.89
CA GLY A 77 -1.61 19.75 2.66
C GLY A 77 -0.87 19.91 3.99
N GLU A 78 -0.75 21.14 4.47
CA GLU A 78 -0.04 21.42 5.71
C GLU A 78 -0.83 22.28 6.69
N ILE A 79 -0.64 22.00 7.97
CA ILE A 79 -0.99 22.88 9.08
C ILE A 79 0.33 23.32 9.70
N THR A 80 0.74 24.55 9.44
CA THR A 80 2.00 25.10 9.94
C THR A 80 2.05 25.11 11.47
N GLY A 81 3.15 24.65 12.03
CA GLY A 81 3.40 24.60 13.45
C GLY A 81 3.55 26.00 14.05
N ARG A 82 3.00 26.21 15.26
CA ARG A 82 3.00 27.55 15.92
C ARG A 82 4.35 27.99 16.49
N SER A 83 5.24 27.06 16.83
CA SER A 83 6.54 27.37 17.45
C SER A 83 7.71 26.54 16.96
N LYS A 84 7.44 25.43 16.30
CA LYS A 84 8.44 24.56 15.66
C LYS A 84 8.01 24.22 14.23
N PRO A 85 7.84 25.25 13.36
CA PRO A 85 7.32 25.03 12.01
C PRO A 85 8.23 24.16 11.14
N ASP A 86 9.52 24.13 11.43
CA ASP A 86 10.50 23.32 10.70
C ASP A 86 10.50 21.83 11.08
N GLU A 87 9.93 21.49 12.24
CA GLU A 87 9.76 20.08 12.63
C GLU A 87 8.45 19.55 12.06
N VAL A 88 8.50 18.48 11.27
CA VAL A 88 7.36 17.96 10.50
C VAL A 88 6.90 16.62 11.05
N VAL A 89 5.60 16.47 11.22
CA VAL A 89 4.92 15.20 11.43
C VAL A 89 4.11 14.91 10.18
N VAL A 90 4.42 13.81 9.52
CA VAL A 90 3.71 13.36 8.31
C VAL A 90 2.69 12.30 8.68
N ILE A 91 1.48 12.48 8.20
CA ILE A 91 0.43 11.46 8.20
C ILE A 91 -0.11 11.33 6.79
N GLY A 92 -0.41 10.13 6.34
CA GLY A 92 -0.83 9.92 4.96
C GLY A 92 -1.55 8.60 4.73
N GLY A 93 -1.91 8.41 3.50
CA GLY A 93 -2.44 7.20 2.89
C GLY A 93 -2.16 7.27 1.40
N HIS A 94 -2.49 6.21 0.63
CA HIS A 94 -2.24 6.23 -0.80
C HIS A 94 -3.50 6.35 -1.65
N LEU A 95 -3.34 6.86 -2.88
CA LEU A 95 -4.45 7.21 -3.77
C LEU A 95 -4.82 6.11 -4.75
N ASP A 96 -3.89 5.24 -5.05
CA ASP A 96 -4.08 4.16 -6.00
C ASP A 96 -4.65 2.90 -5.33
N SER A 97 -5.12 1.99 -6.13
CA SER A 97 -5.61 0.68 -5.72
C SER A 97 -5.28 -0.35 -6.78
N TRP A 98 -5.35 -1.62 -6.43
CA TRP A 98 -5.25 -2.69 -7.40
C TRP A 98 -6.44 -2.71 -8.35
N ASP A 99 -6.16 -2.98 -9.63
CA ASP A 99 -7.17 -3.12 -10.66
C ASP A 99 -8.29 -4.07 -10.26
N GLN A 100 -9.49 -3.71 -10.72
CA GLN A 100 -10.82 -4.25 -10.42
C GLN A 100 -11.34 -3.90 -9.03
N GLY A 101 -10.51 -3.45 -8.10
CA GLY A 101 -10.93 -2.89 -6.82
C GLY A 101 -11.21 -1.39 -6.91
N THR A 102 -12.11 -0.90 -6.05
CA THR A 102 -12.39 0.54 -5.93
C THR A 102 -11.45 1.24 -4.95
N GLY A 103 -10.59 0.49 -4.24
CA GLY A 103 -9.71 1.03 -3.21
C GLY A 103 -10.44 1.60 -2.00
N ALA A 104 -11.69 1.17 -1.72
CA ALA A 104 -12.48 1.78 -0.65
C ALA A 104 -11.87 1.58 0.74
N ILE A 105 -11.22 0.44 0.97
CA ILE A 105 -10.56 0.10 2.23
C ILE A 105 -9.04 0.30 2.10
N ASP A 106 -8.48 -0.10 0.99
CA ASP A 106 -7.07 -0.05 0.64
C ASP A 106 -6.92 0.85 -0.61
N ASP A 107 -6.70 2.19 -0.45
CA ASP A 107 -6.50 2.86 0.85
C ASP A 107 -7.34 4.15 0.98
N ALA A 108 -8.50 4.25 0.30
CA ALA A 108 -9.35 5.43 0.45
C ALA A 108 -9.78 5.67 1.92
N ALA A 109 -9.90 4.60 2.72
CA ALA A 109 -10.17 4.70 4.15
C ALA A 109 -9.04 5.40 4.89
N GLY A 110 -7.78 5.04 4.63
CA GLY A 110 -6.61 5.67 5.26
C GLY A 110 -6.44 7.12 4.82
N VAL A 111 -6.63 7.41 3.54
CA VAL A 111 -6.69 8.79 3.04
C VAL A 111 -7.76 9.58 3.77
N GLY A 112 -8.97 9.04 3.91
CA GLY A 112 -10.07 9.70 4.63
C GLY A 112 -9.76 9.95 6.10
N ILE A 113 -9.17 8.97 6.79
CA ILE A 113 -8.78 9.07 8.21
C ILE A 113 -7.74 10.18 8.40
N THR A 114 -6.69 10.19 7.59
CA THR A 114 -5.59 11.16 7.72
C THR A 114 -6.01 12.56 7.32
N MET A 115 -6.86 12.72 6.30
CA MET A 115 -7.47 14.00 5.95
C MET A 115 -8.39 14.52 7.05
N ALA A 116 -9.22 13.65 7.66
CA ALA A 116 -10.08 14.03 8.77
C ALA A 116 -9.26 14.44 10.00
N ALA A 117 -8.17 13.73 10.30
CA ALA A 117 -7.25 14.09 11.37
C ALA A 117 -6.63 15.48 11.12
N GLY A 118 -6.13 15.72 9.91
CA GLY A 118 -5.61 17.02 9.51
C GLY A 118 -6.66 18.14 9.64
N HIS A 119 -7.87 17.88 9.17
CA HIS A 119 -8.99 18.83 9.28
C HIS A 119 -9.28 19.20 10.75
N LEU A 120 -9.46 18.19 11.62
CA LEU A 120 -9.73 18.41 13.04
C LEU A 120 -8.59 19.16 13.75
N ILE A 121 -7.34 18.82 13.46
CA ILE A 121 -6.17 19.53 14.00
C ILE A 121 -6.15 20.98 13.50
N GLY A 122 -6.45 21.19 12.22
CA GLY A 122 -6.50 22.51 11.61
C GLY A 122 -7.57 23.44 12.16
N GLN A 123 -8.67 22.88 12.69
CA GLN A 123 -9.75 23.67 13.33
C GLN A 123 -9.46 24.05 14.78
N ARG A 124 -8.44 23.47 15.41
CA ARG A 124 -8.12 23.81 16.80
C ARG A 124 -7.73 25.29 16.95
N ARG A 125 -8.21 25.91 18.02
CA ARG A 125 -7.81 27.25 18.41
C ARG A 125 -6.29 27.33 18.63
N ASP A 126 -5.76 26.36 19.36
CA ASP A 126 -4.34 26.20 19.58
C ASP A 126 -3.75 25.31 18.48
N LYS A 127 -3.06 25.92 17.55
CA LYS A 127 -2.36 25.20 16.48
C LYS A 127 -1.30 24.26 17.03
N PRO A 128 -0.98 23.17 16.34
CA PRO A 128 0.03 22.21 16.79
C PRO A 128 1.39 22.89 16.98
N LEU A 129 2.23 22.31 17.83
CA LEU A 129 3.59 22.80 18.07
C LEU A 129 4.44 22.69 16.80
N ARG A 130 4.33 21.56 16.11
CA ARG A 130 5.03 21.20 14.88
C ARG A 130 4.10 21.29 13.67
N THR A 131 4.66 21.39 12.50
CA THR A 131 3.90 21.29 11.25
C THR A 131 3.36 19.86 11.09
N ILE A 132 2.06 19.78 10.80
CA ILE A 132 1.42 18.54 10.40
C ILE A 132 1.28 18.57 8.88
N ARG A 133 1.88 17.59 8.22
CA ARG A 133 1.80 17.43 6.77
C ARG A 133 0.95 16.21 6.47
N VAL A 134 -0.17 16.41 5.79
CA VAL A 134 -1.04 15.34 5.31
C VAL A 134 -0.67 15.07 3.87
N ILE A 135 -0.38 13.82 3.55
CA ILE A 135 0.03 13.41 2.20
C ILE A 135 -0.87 12.28 1.73
N ALA A 136 -1.43 12.45 0.53
CA ALA A 136 -2.00 11.35 -0.22
C ALA A 136 -0.97 10.94 -1.29
N PHE A 137 -0.36 9.77 -1.11
CA PHE A 137 0.71 9.25 -1.96
C PHE A 137 0.15 8.64 -3.24
N ALA A 138 0.83 8.86 -4.34
CA ALA A 138 0.49 8.25 -5.62
C ALA A 138 1.28 6.97 -5.83
N ASN A 139 0.62 5.98 -6.47
CA ASN A 139 1.24 4.77 -6.98
C ASN A 139 2.10 4.03 -5.92
N GLU A 140 1.46 3.73 -4.79
CA GLU A 140 2.04 2.97 -3.68
C GLU A 140 2.17 1.50 -4.07
N GLU A 141 1.07 0.90 -4.52
CA GLU A 141 0.87 -0.53 -4.77
C GLU A 141 1.89 -1.16 -5.73
N ARG A 142 2.36 -0.39 -6.68
CA ARG A 142 3.33 -0.84 -7.69
C ARG A 142 4.78 -0.66 -7.26
N GLY A 143 5.05 -0.06 -6.11
CA GLY A 143 6.40 0.05 -5.59
C GLY A 143 6.75 1.35 -4.90
N LEU A 144 5.82 1.97 -4.20
CA LEU A 144 6.03 3.16 -3.37
C LEU A 144 6.54 4.37 -4.17
N PHE A 145 6.08 4.54 -5.41
CA PHE A 145 6.65 5.57 -6.29
C PHE A 145 6.44 6.98 -5.73
N GLY A 146 5.24 7.27 -5.22
CA GLY A 146 4.93 8.55 -4.60
C GLY A 146 5.75 8.82 -3.35
N GLY A 147 5.90 7.83 -2.47
CA GLY A 147 6.73 7.94 -1.27
C GLY A 147 8.22 8.16 -1.60
N LYS A 148 8.75 7.43 -2.58
CA LYS A 148 10.13 7.62 -3.07
C LYS A 148 10.34 8.99 -3.69
N ALA A 149 9.41 9.46 -4.49
CA ALA A 149 9.46 10.79 -5.10
C ALA A 149 9.41 11.89 -4.02
N TYR A 150 8.56 11.73 -3.02
CA TYR A 150 8.50 12.62 -1.86
C TYR A 150 9.85 12.66 -1.13
N ALA A 151 10.41 11.50 -0.78
CA ALA A 151 11.69 11.42 -0.09
C ALA A 151 12.84 12.07 -0.90
N ALA A 152 12.86 11.90 -2.21
CA ALA A 152 13.84 12.53 -3.07
C ALA A 152 13.68 14.06 -3.14
N ALA A 153 12.45 14.54 -3.29
CA ALA A 153 12.15 15.98 -3.35
C ALA A 153 12.45 16.71 -2.03
N HIS A 154 12.32 16.00 -0.91
CA HIS A 154 12.50 16.54 0.45
C HIS A 154 13.78 16.03 1.14
N ALA A 155 14.77 15.55 0.37
CA ALA A 155 15.98 14.95 0.92
C ALA A 155 16.77 15.89 1.87
N ASN A 156 16.71 17.19 1.63
CA ASN A 156 17.36 18.20 2.46
C ASN A 156 16.64 18.51 3.78
N GLU A 157 15.41 18.05 3.94
CA GLU A 157 14.60 18.25 5.15
C GLU A 157 14.20 16.96 5.87
N VAL A 158 14.62 15.78 5.38
CA VAL A 158 14.30 14.49 6.00
C VAL A 158 14.65 14.45 7.49
N ALA A 159 15.77 15.04 7.89
CA ALA A 159 16.18 15.12 9.30
C ALA A 159 15.22 15.93 10.20
N LYS A 160 14.34 16.73 9.60
CA LYS A 160 13.31 17.51 10.30
C LYS A 160 12.01 16.74 10.50
N HIS A 161 11.85 15.60 9.82
CA HIS A 161 10.68 14.72 9.97
C HIS A 161 10.79 13.96 11.28
N GLN A 162 9.87 14.24 12.19
CA GLN A 162 9.84 13.63 13.54
C GLN A 162 9.17 12.26 13.52
N ILE A 163 8.08 12.17 12.77
CA ILE A 163 7.30 10.94 12.55
C ILE A 163 6.80 10.97 11.11
N VAL A 164 6.83 9.83 10.47
CA VAL A 164 6.15 9.57 9.20
C VAL A 164 5.29 8.33 9.41
N SER A 165 3.99 8.46 9.21
CA SER A 165 3.03 7.36 9.39
C SER A 165 2.06 7.32 8.22
N GLU A 166 1.76 6.13 7.79
CA GLU A 166 0.72 5.82 6.81
C GLU A 166 -0.40 5.02 7.46
N SER A 167 -1.64 5.30 7.08
CA SER A 167 -2.81 4.57 7.53
C SER A 167 -3.28 3.68 6.39
N ASP A 168 -2.84 2.44 6.37
CA ASP A 168 -3.01 1.52 5.24
C ASP A 168 -3.53 0.12 5.65
N PHE A 169 -4.07 -0.01 6.86
CA PHE A 169 -4.58 -1.29 7.35
C PHE A 169 -6.11 -1.30 7.55
N GLY A 170 -6.81 -0.56 6.70
CA GLY A 170 -8.26 -0.55 6.67
C GLY A 170 -8.91 0.41 7.68
N ALA A 171 -10.23 0.31 7.83
CA ALA A 171 -11.07 1.23 8.60
C ALA A 171 -11.43 0.72 10.01
N GLY A 172 -10.80 -0.35 10.47
CA GLY A 172 -11.07 -0.95 11.78
C GLY A 172 -10.46 -0.16 12.93
N ARG A 173 -10.73 -0.62 14.17
CA ARG A 173 -10.06 -0.08 15.35
C ARG A 173 -8.56 -0.33 15.29
N ILE A 174 -7.77 0.69 15.59
CA ILE A 174 -6.33 0.52 15.81
C ILE A 174 -6.14 -0.31 17.09
N TYR A 175 -5.49 -1.46 16.95
CA TYR A 175 -5.18 -2.37 18.06
C TYR A 175 -3.69 -2.62 18.22
N SER A 176 -2.88 -2.18 17.25
CA SER A 176 -1.43 -2.25 17.33
C SER A 176 -0.81 -1.03 16.65
N PHE A 177 0.36 -0.64 17.12
CA PHE A 177 1.19 0.37 16.50
C PHE A 177 2.58 -0.20 16.32
N ASN A 178 3.02 -0.30 15.08
CA ASN A 178 4.36 -0.80 14.74
C ASN A 178 5.26 0.39 14.38
N THR A 179 6.51 0.33 14.81
CA THR A 179 7.47 1.37 14.53
C THR A 179 8.81 0.79 14.08
N ASN A 180 9.41 1.44 13.10
CA ASN A 180 10.79 1.21 12.67
C ASN A 180 11.81 2.07 13.43
N ALA A 181 11.38 2.73 14.50
CA ALA A 181 12.27 3.52 15.34
C ALA A 181 13.43 2.66 15.90
N PRO A 182 14.64 3.23 16.04
CA PRO A 182 15.76 2.53 16.65
C PRO A 182 15.43 2.10 18.08
N ALA A 183 16.07 1.04 18.57
CA ALA A 183 15.79 0.48 19.88
C ALA A 183 15.88 1.51 21.03
N SER A 184 16.78 2.50 20.88
CA SER A 184 16.95 3.60 21.83
C SER A 184 15.77 4.56 21.91
N ALA A 185 14.92 4.62 20.88
CA ALA A 185 13.74 5.50 20.82
C ALA A 185 12.44 4.76 21.17
N LYS A 186 12.42 3.42 21.17
CA LYS A 186 11.21 2.61 21.42
C LYS A 186 10.49 2.90 22.73
N PRO A 187 11.19 3.21 23.86
CA PRO A 187 10.48 3.56 25.11
C PRO A 187 9.74 4.89 25.06
N ALA A 188 9.98 5.73 24.05
CA ALA A 188 9.37 7.04 23.90
C ALA A 188 8.17 7.05 22.91
N VAL A 189 7.83 5.88 22.36
CA VAL A 189 6.74 5.69 21.37
C VAL A 189 5.55 4.97 21.99
#